data_49a0c1ea838692a1ab1a452d88e12d40
#
_entry.id   49a0c1ea838692a1ab1a452d88e12d40
#
_cell.length_a   1.000
_cell.length_b   1.000
_cell.length_c   1.000
_cell.angle_alpha   90.00
_cell.angle_beta   90.00
_cell.angle_gamma   90.00
#
_symmetry.space_group_name_H-M   'P 1'
#
loop_
_entity.id
_entity.type
_entity.pdbx_description
1 polymer ?
#
loop_
_entity_poly.entity_id
_entity_poly.type
_entity_poly.pdbx_seq_one_letter_code
_entity_poly.pdbx_strand_id
1 'polypeptide(L)'
;HLIDLMATCVDLAGASYPQRIGETAIKPLEGRSLQPAFVGDKIERDAIYWEHEGNRAVRVGDWKLVAKGPEGAWELYNLRDDRTELHNVVKQEPEIAASLIEKFEVYARRANVYPLVPYRNRTPKLSKQTVFNLKHGDVLTQNKAPNVVGRGFLVSAEVSKEFNRGVIVAQGGTAHGWSLFLNDGMLRVSVRIDGKLTVIQSPKQLPSQVNRIEMRYQKDGMLSIAVNSKHWLESKLPGPMRSMPLDPLEVAKDSNGIVGPYPSGYKANGQVKSLKIELEVQK
;
A
#
# COMPACT_ATOMS: atom_id res chain seq x y z
N HIS A 1 -15.23 -19.94 -3.60
CA HIS A 1 -13.87 -19.42 -3.69
C HIS A 1 -13.90 -17.90 -3.81
N LEU A 2 -12.81 -17.19 -3.42
CA LEU A 2 -12.80 -15.72 -3.46
C LEU A 2 -13.06 -15.13 -4.85
N ILE A 3 -12.62 -15.82 -5.92
CA ILE A 3 -12.88 -15.42 -7.30
C ILE A 3 -14.37 -15.36 -7.65
N ASP A 4 -15.21 -16.04 -6.89
CA ASP A 4 -16.65 -16.16 -7.14
C ASP A 4 -17.43 -14.90 -6.74
N LEU A 5 -16.88 -14.08 -5.86
CA LEU A 5 -17.58 -12.89 -5.36
C LEU A 5 -17.93 -11.91 -6.48
N MET A 6 -16.95 -11.59 -7.36
CA MET A 6 -17.20 -10.68 -8.49
C MET A 6 -18.22 -11.31 -9.48
N ALA A 7 -18.07 -12.59 -9.79
CA ALA A 7 -19.01 -13.30 -10.67
C ALA A 7 -20.43 -13.26 -10.11
N THR A 8 -20.60 -13.43 -8.80
CA THR A 8 -21.90 -13.35 -8.12
C THR A 8 -22.46 -11.93 -8.17
N CYS A 9 -21.65 -10.91 -7.93
CA CYS A 9 -22.13 -9.52 -8.01
C CYS A 9 -22.60 -9.16 -9.41
N VAL A 10 -21.87 -9.57 -10.44
CA VAL A 10 -22.24 -9.33 -11.85
C VAL A 10 -23.56 -10.02 -12.19
N ASP A 11 -23.72 -11.28 -11.77
CA ASP A 11 -24.92 -12.09 -12.01
C ASP A 11 -26.16 -11.49 -11.29
N LEU A 12 -26.05 -11.21 -9.99
CA LEU A 12 -27.12 -10.62 -9.20
C LEU A 12 -27.56 -9.23 -9.69
N ALA A 13 -26.61 -8.47 -10.25
CA ALA A 13 -26.91 -7.16 -10.83
C ALA A 13 -27.53 -7.26 -12.26
N GLY A 14 -27.65 -8.45 -12.83
CA GLY A 14 -28.06 -8.63 -14.24
C GLY A 14 -27.09 -7.95 -15.21
N ALA A 15 -25.83 -7.76 -14.82
CA ALA A 15 -24.83 -7.04 -15.60
C ALA A 15 -24.01 -8.00 -16.47
N SER A 16 -23.42 -7.48 -17.53
CA SER A 16 -22.45 -8.21 -18.34
C SER A 16 -21.03 -7.80 -17.97
N TYR A 17 -20.18 -8.78 -17.67
CA TYR A 17 -18.76 -8.51 -17.45
C TYR A 17 -18.10 -8.11 -18.78
N PRO A 18 -17.44 -6.95 -18.89
CA PRO A 18 -16.94 -6.48 -20.16
C PRO A 18 -15.76 -7.32 -20.65
N GLN A 19 -15.66 -7.51 -21.96
CA GLN A 19 -14.51 -8.18 -22.58
C GLN A 19 -13.37 -7.20 -22.89
N ARG A 20 -13.67 -5.90 -22.91
CA ARG A 20 -12.71 -4.82 -23.22
C ARG A 20 -13.03 -3.58 -22.38
N ILE A 21 -12.00 -2.80 -22.10
CA ILE A 21 -12.10 -1.44 -21.57
C ILE A 21 -11.35 -0.53 -22.56
N GLY A 22 -12.09 0.26 -23.33
CA GLY A 22 -11.55 0.96 -24.49
C GLY A 22 -10.94 -0.03 -25.49
N GLU A 23 -9.71 0.19 -25.91
CA GLU A 23 -8.98 -0.70 -26.83
C GLU A 23 -8.32 -1.92 -26.13
N THR A 24 -8.33 -1.98 -24.82
CA THR A 24 -7.64 -3.03 -24.05
C THR A 24 -8.58 -4.22 -23.79
N ALA A 25 -8.19 -5.39 -24.24
CA ALA A 25 -8.86 -6.65 -23.87
C ALA A 25 -8.58 -6.97 -22.40
N ILE A 26 -9.61 -7.40 -21.66
CA ILE A 26 -9.49 -7.78 -20.27
C ILE A 26 -9.68 -9.30 -20.10
N LYS A 27 -9.11 -9.83 -19.01
CA LYS A 27 -9.26 -11.25 -18.70
C LYS A 27 -10.71 -11.56 -18.31
N PRO A 28 -11.27 -12.69 -18.77
CA PRO A 28 -12.60 -13.12 -18.33
C PRO A 28 -12.59 -13.47 -16.85
N LEU A 29 -13.77 -13.46 -16.24
CA LEU A 29 -13.94 -13.96 -14.87
C LEU A 29 -13.63 -15.46 -14.81
N GLU A 30 -12.79 -15.86 -13.87
CA GLU A 30 -12.50 -17.26 -13.54
C GLU A 30 -13.51 -17.82 -12.53
N GLY A 31 -14.20 -16.95 -11.80
CA GLY A 31 -15.22 -17.32 -10.80
C GLY A 31 -16.54 -17.74 -11.42
N ARG A 32 -17.37 -18.40 -10.62
CA ARG A 32 -18.76 -18.76 -10.91
C ARG A 32 -19.68 -18.08 -9.91
N SER A 33 -20.90 -17.73 -10.34
CA SER A 33 -21.88 -17.16 -9.43
C SER A 33 -22.22 -18.15 -8.31
N LEU A 34 -22.29 -17.62 -7.10
CA LEU A 34 -22.74 -18.36 -5.91
C LEU A 34 -24.27 -18.40 -5.80
N GLN A 35 -25.02 -17.77 -6.70
CA GLN A 35 -26.48 -17.68 -6.65
C GLN A 35 -27.14 -19.06 -6.52
N PRO A 36 -26.72 -20.12 -7.25
CA PRO A 36 -27.29 -21.45 -7.06
C PRO A 36 -27.19 -21.99 -5.64
N ALA A 37 -26.06 -21.68 -4.94
CA ALA A 37 -25.87 -22.12 -3.55
C ALA A 37 -26.83 -21.41 -2.56
N PHE A 38 -27.39 -20.26 -2.89
CA PHE A 38 -28.37 -19.57 -2.03
C PHE A 38 -29.68 -20.35 -1.88
N VAL A 39 -29.99 -21.21 -2.84
CA VAL A 39 -31.17 -22.11 -2.82
C VAL A 39 -30.81 -23.57 -2.56
N GLY A 40 -29.54 -23.82 -2.18
CA GLY A 40 -29.06 -25.17 -1.83
C GLY A 40 -28.51 -25.99 -2.99
N ASP A 41 -28.40 -25.41 -4.17
CA ASP A 41 -27.85 -26.08 -5.35
C ASP A 41 -26.32 -26.12 -5.31
N LYS A 42 -25.74 -27.11 -5.97
CA LYS A 42 -24.30 -27.27 -6.09
C LYS A 42 -23.73 -26.33 -7.15
N ILE A 43 -22.54 -25.84 -6.89
CA ILE A 43 -21.75 -25.12 -7.88
C ILE A 43 -20.77 -26.11 -8.50
N GLU A 44 -21.07 -26.50 -9.73
CA GLU A 44 -20.19 -27.41 -10.48
C GLU A 44 -18.90 -26.70 -10.90
N ARG A 45 -17.76 -27.35 -10.68
CA ARG A 45 -16.45 -26.80 -10.95
C ARG A 45 -15.44 -27.90 -11.28
N ASP A 46 -14.71 -27.72 -12.38
CA ASP A 46 -13.72 -28.72 -12.81
C ASP A 46 -12.48 -28.68 -11.94
N ALA A 47 -12.02 -27.47 -11.57
CA ALA A 47 -10.85 -27.26 -10.74
C ALA A 47 -10.89 -25.90 -10.04
N ILE A 48 -10.14 -25.79 -8.96
CA ILE A 48 -9.83 -24.51 -8.30
C ILE A 48 -8.31 -24.36 -8.28
N TYR A 49 -7.84 -23.14 -8.58
CA TYR A 49 -6.41 -22.84 -8.69
C TYR A 49 -6.02 -21.74 -7.73
N TRP A 50 -4.78 -21.79 -7.27
CA TRP A 50 -4.16 -20.76 -6.43
C TRP A 50 -2.72 -20.51 -6.90
N GLU A 51 -2.34 -19.27 -6.87
CA GLU A 51 -0.95 -18.83 -6.89
C GLU A 51 -0.81 -17.63 -5.96
N HIS A 52 0.22 -17.66 -5.11
CA HIS A 52 0.56 -16.55 -4.25
C HIS A 52 2.07 -16.60 -3.96
N GLU A 53 2.79 -15.59 -4.44
CA GLU A 53 4.24 -15.43 -4.20
C GLU A 53 5.07 -16.65 -4.63
N GLY A 54 4.67 -17.26 -5.73
CA GLY A 54 5.30 -18.46 -6.28
C GLY A 54 4.80 -19.78 -5.69
N ASN A 55 4.06 -19.74 -4.57
CA ASN A 55 3.36 -20.94 -4.07
C ASN A 55 2.14 -21.19 -4.96
N ARG A 56 1.91 -22.44 -5.31
CA ARG A 56 0.86 -22.79 -6.26
C ARG A 56 0.11 -24.03 -5.85
N ALA A 57 -1.15 -24.09 -6.23
CA ALA A 57 -1.98 -25.26 -5.99
C ALA A 57 -3.08 -25.40 -7.05
N VAL A 58 -3.53 -26.64 -7.23
CA VAL A 58 -4.75 -26.99 -7.95
C VAL A 58 -5.52 -28.05 -7.19
N ARG A 59 -6.84 -27.91 -7.13
CA ARG A 59 -7.74 -28.90 -6.55
C ARG A 59 -8.77 -29.36 -7.58
N VAL A 60 -8.92 -30.67 -7.71
CA VAL A 60 -9.95 -31.36 -8.53
C VAL A 60 -10.62 -32.39 -7.64
N GLY A 61 -11.88 -32.18 -7.30
CA GLY A 61 -12.61 -33.04 -6.37
C GLY A 61 -11.91 -33.15 -5.02
N ASP A 62 -11.54 -34.35 -4.62
CA ASP A 62 -10.83 -34.64 -3.36
C ASP A 62 -9.31 -34.52 -3.51
N TRP A 63 -8.78 -34.44 -4.73
CA TRP A 63 -7.35 -34.35 -4.96
C TRP A 63 -6.86 -32.93 -4.97
N LYS A 64 -5.77 -32.68 -4.24
CA LYS A 64 -5.09 -31.36 -4.19
C LYS A 64 -3.61 -31.55 -4.44
N LEU A 65 -3.10 -30.83 -5.43
CA LEU A 65 -1.69 -30.76 -5.77
C LEU A 65 -1.14 -29.38 -5.36
N VAL A 66 -0.01 -29.34 -4.66
CA VAL A 66 0.59 -28.10 -4.16
C VAL A 66 2.10 -28.07 -4.44
N ALA A 67 2.66 -26.87 -4.56
CA ALA A 67 4.11 -26.69 -4.59
C ALA A 67 4.50 -25.37 -3.89
N LYS A 68 5.55 -25.42 -3.09
CA LYS A 68 6.06 -24.28 -2.31
C LYS A 68 7.14 -23.54 -3.09
N GLY A 69 6.87 -22.28 -3.39
CA GLY A 69 7.79 -21.42 -4.15
C GLY A 69 7.87 -21.81 -5.64
N PRO A 70 8.58 -21.00 -6.45
CA PRO A 70 8.66 -21.20 -7.91
C PRO A 70 9.31 -22.51 -8.33
N GLU A 71 10.31 -22.97 -7.57
CA GLU A 71 11.11 -24.16 -7.85
C GLU A 71 10.71 -25.38 -7.01
N GLY A 72 9.66 -25.24 -6.19
CA GLY A 72 9.21 -26.31 -5.30
C GLY A 72 8.69 -27.51 -6.05
N ALA A 73 9.06 -28.72 -5.58
CA ALA A 73 8.50 -29.97 -6.09
C ALA A 73 6.99 -30.02 -5.80
N TRP A 74 6.26 -30.73 -6.66
CA TRP A 74 4.85 -30.98 -6.45
C TRP A 74 4.60 -32.06 -5.39
N GLU A 75 3.60 -31.84 -4.56
CA GLU A 75 3.11 -32.73 -3.52
C GLU A 75 1.60 -32.96 -3.76
N LEU A 76 1.15 -34.19 -3.66
CA LEU A 76 -0.24 -34.60 -3.91
C LEU A 76 -0.89 -35.11 -2.63
N TYR A 77 -2.12 -34.67 -2.37
CA TYR A 77 -2.90 -35.05 -1.20
C TYR A 77 -4.32 -35.45 -1.57
N ASN A 78 -4.84 -36.52 -0.92
CA ASN A 78 -6.24 -36.91 -0.99
C ASN A 78 -6.99 -36.27 0.19
N LEU A 79 -7.69 -35.18 -0.04
CA LEU A 79 -8.40 -34.41 1.01
C LEU A 79 -9.61 -35.16 1.62
N ARG A 80 -10.05 -36.28 1.02
CA ARG A 80 -11.07 -37.13 1.64
C ARG A 80 -10.52 -37.76 2.93
N ASP A 81 -9.31 -38.27 2.87
CA ASP A 81 -8.70 -39.07 3.92
C ASP A 81 -7.67 -38.26 4.72
N ASP A 82 -7.10 -37.23 4.09
CA ASP A 82 -6.04 -36.36 4.68
C ASP A 82 -6.36 -34.87 4.45
N ARG A 83 -7.27 -34.33 5.24
CA ARG A 83 -7.70 -32.93 5.15
C ARG A 83 -6.64 -31.93 5.62
N THR A 84 -5.61 -32.40 6.30
CA THR A 84 -4.53 -31.59 6.87
C THR A 84 -3.25 -31.67 6.05
N GLU A 85 -3.25 -32.41 4.94
CA GLU A 85 -2.14 -32.47 3.98
C GLU A 85 -0.83 -32.96 4.64
N LEU A 86 -0.90 -34.07 5.40
CA LEU A 86 0.24 -34.66 6.09
C LEU A 86 0.92 -35.78 5.31
N HIS A 87 0.21 -36.44 4.39
CA HIS A 87 0.67 -37.63 3.69
C HIS A 87 0.77 -37.36 2.19
N ASN A 88 1.96 -36.97 1.74
CA ASN A 88 2.22 -36.74 0.32
C ASN A 88 2.25 -38.06 -0.45
N VAL A 89 1.27 -38.25 -1.34
CA VAL A 89 1.09 -39.45 -2.16
C VAL A 89 1.49 -39.28 -3.63
N VAL A 90 2.29 -38.26 -3.95
CA VAL A 90 2.68 -37.94 -5.35
C VAL A 90 3.38 -39.09 -6.06
N LYS A 91 4.14 -39.91 -5.31
CA LYS A 91 4.84 -41.11 -5.86
C LYS A 91 3.94 -42.31 -6.01
N GLN A 92 2.89 -42.41 -5.21
CA GLN A 92 1.92 -43.48 -5.23
C GLN A 92 0.85 -43.29 -6.33
N GLU A 93 0.55 -42.01 -6.64
CA GLU A 93 -0.50 -41.63 -7.59
C GLU A 93 0.05 -40.73 -8.71
N PRO A 94 1.06 -41.20 -9.49
CA PRO A 94 1.76 -40.37 -10.47
C PRO A 94 0.86 -39.89 -11.63
N GLU A 95 -0.11 -40.70 -12.04
CA GLU A 95 -1.04 -40.34 -13.13
C GLU A 95 -1.97 -39.21 -12.72
N ILE A 96 -2.47 -39.24 -11.49
CA ILE A 96 -3.31 -38.15 -10.93
C ILE A 96 -2.47 -36.89 -10.82
N ALA A 97 -1.25 -36.99 -10.29
CA ALA A 97 -0.37 -35.85 -10.20
C ALA A 97 -0.09 -35.22 -11.58
N ALA A 98 0.22 -36.03 -12.60
CA ALA A 98 0.46 -35.55 -13.96
C ALA A 98 -0.75 -34.81 -14.54
N SER A 99 -1.96 -35.35 -14.36
CA SER A 99 -3.20 -34.73 -14.83
C SER A 99 -3.45 -33.38 -14.15
N LEU A 100 -3.19 -33.26 -12.84
CA LEU A 100 -3.35 -32.01 -12.12
C LEU A 100 -2.28 -30.97 -12.49
N ILE A 101 -1.04 -31.41 -12.75
CA ILE A 101 0.03 -30.53 -13.27
C ILE A 101 -0.39 -29.93 -14.61
N GLU A 102 -0.88 -30.76 -15.53
CA GLU A 102 -1.34 -30.28 -16.84
C GLU A 102 -2.46 -29.25 -16.72
N LYS A 103 -3.45 -29.52 -15.86
CA LYS A 103 -4.54 -28.57 -15.58
C LYS A 103 -4.01 -27.25 -15.02
N PHE A 104 -3.04 -27.28 -14.10
CA PHE A 104 -2.41 -26.08 -13.56
C PHE A 104 -1.67 -25.31 -14.65
N GLU A 105 -0.91 -25.98 -15.52
CA GLU A 105 -0.16 -25.36 -16.61
C GLU A 105 -1.08 -24.64 -17.61
N VAL A 106 -2.20 -25.26 -17.99
CA VAL A 106 -3.22 -24.66 -18.87
C VAL A 106 -3.79 -23.39 -18.22
N TYR A 107 -4.16 -23.46 -16.94
CA TYR A 107 -4.64 -22.31 -16.18
C TYR A 107 -3.58 -21.21 -16.09
N ALA A 108 -2.35 -21.55 -15.72
CA ALA A 108 -1.27 -20.60 -15.50
C ALA A 108 -0.97 -19.76 -16.75
N ARG A 109 -1.01 -20.38 -17.94
CA ARG A 109 -0.83 -19.65 -19.22
C ARG A 109 -2.02 -18.74 -19.51
N ARG A 110 -3.26 -19.22 -19.34
CA ARG A 110 -4.48 -18.44 -19.59
C ARG A 110 -4.61 -17.26 -18.64
N ALA A 111 -4.33 -17.47 -17.35
CA ALA A 111 -4.49 -16.48 -16.30
C ALA A 111 -3.28 -15.54 -16.14
N ASN A 112 -2.20 -15.69 -16.95
CA ASN A 112 -0.95 -14.94 -16.85
C ASN A 112 -0.27 -15.10 -15.48
N VAL A 113 -0.27 -16.30 -14.93
CA VAL A 113 0.41 -16.62 -13.67
C VAL A 113 1.93 -16.53 -13.81
N TYR A 114 2.44 -16.86 -14.97
CA TYR A 114 3.88 -16.79 -15.24
C TYR A 114 4.37 -15.38 -15.64
N PRO A 115 5.60 -15.01 -15.26
CA PRO A 115 6.58 -15.78 -14.46
C PRO A 115 6.20 -15.83 -12.97
N LEU A 116 6.44 -16.98 -12.33
CA LEU A 116 6.26 -17.10 -10.88
C LEU A 116 7.27 -16.18 -10.15
N VAL A 117 6.76 -15.39 -9.24
CA VAL A 117 7.60 -14.46 -8.47
C VAL A 117 7.69 -14.98 -7.04
N PRO A 118 8.90 -15.34 -6.57
CA PRO A 118 9.06 -15.85 -5.21
C PRO A 118 8.69 -14.76 -4.19
N TYR A 119 8.18 -15.22 -3.03
CA TYR A 119 8.13 -14.35 -1.87
C TYR A 119 9.55 -13.82 -1.61
N ARG A 120 9.78 -12.60 -2.00
CA ARG A 120 10.96 -11.89 -1.53
C ARG A 120 10.56 -11.29 -0.20
N ASN A 121 11.30 -11.64 0.85
CA ASN A 121 11.32 -10.86 2.08
C ASN A 121 11.77 -9.45 1.65
N ARG A 122 10.81 -8.66 1.17
CA ARG A 122 11.01 -7.26 0.83
C ARG A 122 10.97 -6.47 2.14
N THR A 123 11.98 -6.66 2.98
CA THR A 123 12.41 -5.51 3.76
C THR A 123 12.87 -4.50 2.72
N PRO A 124 12.10 -3.44 2.46
CA PRO A 124 12.52 -2.47 1.47
C PRO A 124 13.89 -1.98 1.91
N LYS A 125 14.85 -1.98 0.99
CA LYS A 125 16.18 -1.41 1.26
C LYS A 125 15.97 0.09 1.41
N LEU A 126 15.70 0.52 2.64
CA LEU A 126 15.38 1.90 2.94
C LEU A 126 16.58 2.81 2.65
N SER A 127 16.30 4.05 2.27
CA SER A 127 17.31 5.06 2.01
C SER A 127 18.21 5.24 3.23
N LYS A 128 19.52 5.28 3.00
CA LYS A 128 20.52 5.66 4.01
C LYS A 128 20.80 7.15 4.03
N GLN A 129 20.24 7.89 3.08
CA GLN A 129 20.39 9.34 2.98
C GLN A 129 19.75 10.01 4.19
N THR A 130 20.44 11.02 4.73
CA THR A 130 19.98 11.78 5.89
C THR A 130 19.59 13.21 5.56
N VAL A 131 19.92 13.70 4.37
CA VAL A 131 19.58 15.05 3.90
C VAL A 131 18.93 14.93 2.53
N PHE A 132 17.75 15.50 2.38
CA PHE A 132 16.95 15.50 1.15
C PHE A 132 16.68 16.95 0.77
N ASN A 133 17.07 17.34 -0.45
CA ASN A 133 16.76 18.64 -1.03
C ASN A 133 15.71 18.42 -2.13
N LEU A 134 14.55 18.97 -1.94
CA LEU A 134 13.35 18.72 -2.75
C LEU A 134 12.74 20.02 -3.24
N LYS A 135 11.90 19.94 -4.24
CA LYS A 135 11.17 21.06 -4.83
C LYS A 135 9.70 20.68 -5.08
N HIS A 136 8.92 21.66 -5.44
CA HIS A 136 7.50 21.50 -5.78
C HIS A 136 7.30 20.40 -6.82
N GLY A 137 6.41 19.46 -6.50
CA GLY A 137 6.05 18.34 -7.37
C GLY A 137 6.93 17.10 -7.25
N ASP A 138 8.02 17.14 -6.48
CA ASP A 138 8.86 15.96 -6.27
C ASP A 138 8.09 14.84 -5.59
N VAL A 139 8.38 13.60 -6.03
CA VAL A 139 7.80 12.36 -5.50
C VAL A 139 8.93 11.37 -5.25
N LEU A 140 9.04 10.90 -4.01
CA LEU A 140 10.00 9.87 -3.63
C LEU A 140 9.27 8.59 -3.22
N THR A 141 9.52 7.50 -3.92
CA THR A 141 9.04 6.17 -3.54
C THR A 141 9.60 5.75 -2.18
N GLN A 142 8.94 4.82 -1.49
CA GLN A 142 9.29 4.38 -0.14
C GLN A 142 10.81 4.13 0.06
N ASN A 143 11.44 3.45 -0.89
CA ASN A 143 12.86 3.10 -0.82
C ASN A 143 13.83 4.28 -1.04
N LYS A 144 13.34 5.40 -1.55
CA LYS A 144 14.08 6.64 -1.78
C LYS A 144 13.71 7.75 -0.79
N ALA A 145 12.58 7.61 -0.11
CA ALA A 145 12.06 8.59 0.85
C ALA A 145 12.86 8.59 2.17
N PRO A 146 12.78 9.67 2.97
CA PRO A 146 13.39 9.73 4.30
C PRO A 146 12.95 8.58 5.19
N ASN A 147 13.91 7.84 5.75
CA ASN A 147 13.63 6.80 6.74
C ASN A 147 13.42 7.44 8.12
N VAL A 148 12.18 7.78 8.43
CA VAL A 148 11.77 8.46 9.68
C VAL A 148 11.54 7.51 10.85
N VAL A 149 11.74 6.21 10.69
CA VAL A 149 11.46 5.20 11.73
C VAL A 149 12.39 5.40 12.92
N GLY A 150 11.80 5.69 14.08
CA GLY A 150 12.53 5.88 15.34
C GLY A 150 13.51 7.04 15.35
N ARG A 151 13.35 8.02 14.46
CA ARG A 151 14.24 9.17 14.29
C ARG A 151 13.49 10.48 14.48
N GLY A 152 14.22 11.48 14.97
CA GLY A 152 13.84 12.86 14.80
C GLY A 152 14.21 13.37 13.41
N PHE A 153 13.51 14.41 12.96
CA PHE A 153 13.80 15.05 11.69
C PHE A 153 13.37 16.52 11.68
N LEU A 154 14.05 17.30 10.83
CA LEU A 154 13.75 18.69 10.56
C LEU A 154 13.29 18.83 9.11
N VAL A 155 12.16 19.48 8.92
CA VAL A 155 11.65 19.94 7.63
C VAL A 155 11.80 21.45 7.57
N SER A 156 12.51 21.97 6.56
CA SER A 156 12.61 23.40 6.27
C SER A 156 12.02 23.65 4.88
N ALA A 157 10.95 24.41 4.81
CA ALA A 157 10.24 24.73 3.56
C ALA A 157 10.27 26.24 3.30
N GLU A 158 10.61 26.63 2.08
CA GLU A 158 10.37 27.96 1.56
C GLU A 158 9.15 27.93 0.64
N VAL A 159 8.18 28.79 0.93
CA VAL A 159 6.92 28.85 0.20
C VAL A 159 6.71 30.21 -0.45
N SER A 160 5.89 30.28 -1.48
CA SER A 160 5.50 31.55 -2.09
C SER A 160 4.52 32.31 -1.19
N LYS A 161 4.42 33.62 -1.38
CA LYS A 161 3.61 34.50 -0.51
C LYS A 161 2.11 34.18 -0.55
N GLU A 162 1.64 33.69 -1.69
CA GLU A 162 0.24 33.31 -1.92
C GLU A 162 -0.12 31.94 -1.34
N PHE A 163 0.85 31.20 -0.79
CA PHE A 163 0.62 29.86 -0.27
C PHE A 163 -0.17 29.91 1.05
N ASN A 164 -1.48 29.71 1.00
CA ASN A 164 -2.34 29.71 2.17
C ASN A 164 -3.21 28.45 2.32
N ARG A 165 -3.12 27.53 1.34
CA ARG A 165 -3.89 26.29 1.30
C ARG A 165 -3.14 25.19 0.58
N GLY A 166 -3.25 23.95 1.07
CA GLY A 166 -2.73 22.73 0.45
C GLY A 166 -1.55 22.14 1.19
N VAL A 167 -1.10 21.01 0.69
CA VAL A 167 0.02 20.26 1.28
C VAL A 167 1.35 20.94 0.94
N ILE A 168 2.22 21.10 1.92
CA ILE A 168 3.62 21.47 1.72
C ILE A 168 4.42 20.21 1.41
N VAL A 169 4.26 19.19 2.26
CA VAL A 169 4.87 17.87 2.09
C VAL A 169 4.05 16.84 2.86
N ALA A 170 3.94 15.65 2.31
CA ALA A 170 3.36 14.48 2.97
C ALA A 170 4.24 13.25 2.70
N GLN A 171 4.33 12.34 3.64
CA GLN A 171 4.95 11.03 3.47
C GLN A 171 4.09 9.96 4.12
N GLY A 172 3.67 8.97 3.33
CA GLY A 172 2.86 7.85 3.81
C GLY A 172 1.37 8.04 3.60
N GLY A 173 0.57 7.32 4.38
CA GLY A 173 -0.87 7.24 4.16
C GLY A 173 -1.67 6.92 5.42
N THR A 174 -2.74 6.13 5.24
CA THR A 174 -3.75 5.87 6.27
C THR A 174 -3.27 5.04 7.45
N ALA A 175 -2.22 4.23 7.30
CA ALA A 175 -1.67 3.42 8.39
C ALA A 175 -0.58 4.16 9.17
N HIS A 176 0.44 4.63 8.46
CA HIS A 176 1.55 5.39 9.00
C HIS A 176 1.90 6.54 8.05
N GLY A 177 2.14 7.71 8.60
CA GLY A 177 2.52 8.86 7.80
C GLY A 177 2.56 10.16 8.59
N TRP A 178 3.07 11.18 7.95
CA TRP A 178 3.09 12.54 8.47
C TRP A 178 2.88 13.53 7.32
N SER A 179 2.27 14.68 7.63
CA SER A 179 2.13 15.75 6.64
C SER A 179 2.19 17.13 7.31
N LEU A 180 2.73 18.08 6.57
CA LEU A 180 2.73 19.50 6.87
C LEU A 180 1.91 20.20 5.80
N PHE A 181 0.85 20.92 6.20
CA PHE A 181 -0.10 21.51 5.26
C PHE A 181 -0.75 22.76 5.81
N LEU A 182 -1.35 23.53 4.92
CA LEU A 182 -2.16 24.70 5.24
C LEU A 182 -3.63 24.44 4.87
N ASN A 183 -4.52 24.87 5.74
CA ASN A 183 -5.94 24.94 5.45
C ASN A 183 -6.48 26.29 5.95
N ASP A 184 -6.97 27.12 5.02
CA ASP A 184 -7.47 28.47 5.29
C ASP A 184 -6.46 29.34 6.09
N GLY A 185 -5.19 29.28 5.69
CA GLY A 185 -4.10 29.99 6.33
C GLY A 185 -3.63 29.43 7.67
N MET A 186 -4.32 28.42 8.23
CA MET A 186 -3.90 27.72 9.44
C MET A 186 -2.89 26.63 9.10
N LEU A 187 -1.71 26.71 9.75
CA LEU A 187 -0.69 25.65 9.60
C LEU A 187 -1.08 24.45 10.44
N ARG A 188 -0.99 23.28 9.82
CA ARG A 188 -1.32 22.00 10.46
C ARG A 188 -0.25 20.96 10.21
N VAL A 189 -0.04 20.12 11.20
CA VAL A 189 0.75 18.90 11.10
C VAL A 189 -0.17 17.72 11.42
N SER A 190 -0.19 16.74 10.54
CA SER A 190 -0.84 15.46 10.78
C SER A 190 0.18 14.36 10.97
N VAL A 191 -0.05 13.48 11.91
CA VAL A 191 0.73 12.26 12.12
C VAL A 191 -0.22 11.09 12.29
N ARG A 192 0.04 10.01 11.54
CA ARG A 192 -0.64 8.72 11.70
C ARG A 192 0.33 7.67 12.21
N ILE A 193 -0.06 7.02 13.28
CA ILE A 193 0.65 5.87 13.86
C ILE A 193 -0.39 4.78 14.10
N ASP A 194 -0.19 3.61 13.52
CA ASP A 194 -1.11 2.47 13.60
C ASP A 194 -2.57 2.86 13.23
N GLY A 195 -2.72 3.65 12.16
CA GLY A 195 -4.00 4.16 11.66
C GLY A 195 -4.59 5.33 12.45
N LYS A 196 -4.12 5.59 13.69
CA LYS A 196 -4.63 6.68 14.53
C LYS A 196 -4.08 8.03 14.08
N LEU A 197 -4.98 8.93 13.69
CA LEU A 197 -4.66 10.29 13.29
C LEU A 197 -4.53 11.23 14.50
N THR A 198 -3.44 11.97 14.55
CA THR A 198 -3.24 13.12 15.43
C THR A 198 -3.00 14.35 14.58
N VAL A 199 -3.72 15.45 14.87
CA VAL A 199 -3.58 16.72 14.13
C VAL A 199 -3.23 17.81 15.13
N ILE A 200 -2.16 18.54 14.83
CA ILE A 200 -1.75 19.75 15.56
C ILE A 200 -2.00 20.94 14.64
N GLN A 201 -2.60 21.98 15.16
CA GLN A 201 -2.93 23.20 14.43
C GLN A 201 -2.28 24.40 15.08
N SER A 202 -1.80 25.34 14.28
CA SER A 202 -1.31 26.63 14.75
C SER A 202 -2.39 27.42 15.49
N PRO A 203 -2.02 28.23 16.49
CA PRO A 203 -2.98 28.99 17.28
C PRO A 203 -3.66 30.12 16.49
N LYS A 204 -3.07 30.53 15.39
CA LYS A 204 -3.57 31.57 14.48
C LYS A 204 -3.11 31.33 13.06
N GLN A 205 -3.75 32.03 12.12
CA GLN A 205 -3.34 32.00 10.71
C GLN A 205 -1.91 32.50 10.55
N LEU A 206 -1.23 31.98 9.52
CA LEU A 206 0.11 32.46 9.17
C LEU A 206 0.04 33.94 8.73
N PRO A 207 1.08 34.72 9.05
CA PRO A 207 1.21 36.07 8.52
C PRO A 207 1.26 36.08 6.99
N SER A 208 0.77 37.15 6.37
CA SER A 208 0.74 37.33 4.90
C SER A 208 2.12 37.33 4.24
N GLN A 209 3.19 37.46 5.03
CA GLN A 209 4.58 37.48 4.54
C GLN A 209 5.39 36.29 5.05
N VAL A 210 4.79 35.08 5.03
CA VAL A 210 5.53 33.85 5.35
C VAL A 210 6.38 33.46 4.15
N ASN A 211 7.69 33.30 4.40
CA ASN A 211 8.63 32.78 3.42
C ASN A 211 9.18 31.41 3.82
N ARG A 212 9.36 31.18 5.14
CA ARG A 212 10.01 29.99 5.67
C ARG A 212 9.20 29.36 6.79
N ILE A 213 9.00 28.07 6.70
CA ILE A 213 8.36 27.21 7.72
C ILE A 213 9.34 26.11 8.07
N GLU A 214 9.60 25.95 9.36
CA GLU A 214 10.44 24.87 9.88
C GLU A 214 9.63 24.04 10.85
N MET A 215 9.61 22.73 10.63
CA MET A 215 8.97 21.74 11.49
C MET A 215 10.03 20.76 11.99
N ARG A 216 10.26 20.75 13.30
CA ARG A 216 11.13 19.77 13.96
C ARG A 216 10.27 18.74 14.69
N TYR A 217 10.46 17.50 14.36
CA TYR A 217 9.87 16.34 15.02
C TYR A 217 10.97 15.58 15.75
N GLN A 218 10.90 15.47 17.07
CA GLN A 218 11.93 14.83 17.88
C GLN A 218 11.57 13.35 18.13
N LYS A 219 12.59 12.55 18.42
CA LYS A 219 12.45 11.11 18.69
C LYS A 219 11.51 10.80 19.87
N ASP A 220 11.39 11.69 20.82
CA ASP A 220 10.49 11.56 21.97
C ASP A 220 9.04 11.99 21.67
N GLY A 221 8.74 12.42 20.43
CA GLY A 221 7.45 12.90 19.99
C GLY A 221 7.22 14.40 20.17
N MET A 222 8.20 15.18 20.64
CA MET A 222 8.07 16.64 20.65
C MET A 222 8.08 17.19 19.23
N LEU A 223 7.07 18.01 18.94
CA LEU A 223 6.93 18.74 17.68
C LEU A 223 7.10 20.23 17.98
N SER A 224 8.01 20.88 17.26
CA SER A 224 8.09 22.34 17.29
C SER A 224 8.04 22.92 15.87
N ILE A 225 7.40 24.05 15.73
CA ILE A 225 7.28 24.79 14.47
C ILE A 225 7.84 26.19 14.66
N ALA A 226 8.63 26.63 13.70
CA ALA A 226 9.05 28.02 13.57
C ALA A 226 8.59 28.59 12.23
N VAL A 227 8.21 29.86 12.21
CA VAL A 227 7.82 30.60 11.02
C VAL A 227 8.70 31.83 10.92
N ASN A 228 9.39 32.00 9.79
CA ASN A 228 10.39 33.05 9.58
C ASN A 228 11.42 33.15 10.75
N SER A 229 11.92 31.96 11.17
CA SER A 229 12.85 31.75 12.27
C SER A 229 12.35 32.18 13.67
N LYS A 230 11.06 32.46 13.81
CA LYS A 230 10.44 32.73 15.11
C LYS A 230 9.64 31.52 15.58
N HIS A 231 9.78 31.17 16.86
CA HIS A 231 8.96 30.10 17.46
C HIS A 231 7.47 30.38 17.27
N TRP A 232 6.72 29.40 16.84
CA TRP A 232 5.30 29.54 16.52
C TRP A 232 4.40 28.60 17.32
N LEU A 233 4.84 27.36 17.47
CA LEU A 233 4.04 26.29 18.10
C LEU A 233 4.97 25.21 18.65
N GLU A 234 4.61 24.69 19.82
CA GLU A 234 5.18 23.46 20.36
C GLU A 234 4.05 22.55 20.85
N SER A 235 4.19 21.24 20.63
CA SER A 235 3.19 20.25 21.02
C SER A 235 3.82 18.88 21.18
N LYS A 236 3.13 17.99 21.92
CA LYS A 236 3.52 16.60 22.10
C LYS A 236 2.68 15.70 21.23
N LEU A 237 3.31 14.91 20.40
CA LEU A 237 2.73 13.85 19.58
C LEU A 237 2.83 12.47 20.27
N PRO A 238 2.11 11.44 19.82
CA PRO A 238 2.08 10.12 20.48
C PRO A 238 3.43 9.39 20.57
N GLY A 239 4.47 9.87 19.90
CA GLY A 239 5.81 9.26 19.91
C GLY A 239 6.39 9.14 18.49
N PRO A 240 7.53 8.47 18.32
CA PRO A 240 8.19 8.36 17.03
C PRO A 240 7.39 7.48 16.07
N MET A 241 7.61 7.68 14.77
CA MET A 241 7.13 6.78 13.74
C MET A 241 7.73 5.39 13.95
N ARG A 242 6.88 4.36 14.14
CA ARG A 242 7.32 2.99 14.46
C ARG A 242 7.56 2.13 13.23
N SER A 243 6.91 2.46 12.13
CA SER A 243 7.01 1.74 10.86
C SER A 243 7.25 2.73 9.73
N MET A 244 7.97 2.27 8.70
CA MET A 244 8.19 3.09 7.51
C MET A 244 6.86 3.32 6.78
N PRO A 245 6.49 4.57 6.49
CA PRO A 245 5.34 4.85 5.64
C PRO A 245 5.45 4.12 4.30
N LEU A 246 4.36 3.47 3.86
CA LEU A 246 4.35 2.67 2.62
C LEU A 246 4.18 3.54 1.37
N ASP A 247 3.32 4.55 1.47
CA ASP A 247 3.06 5.45 0.36
C ASP A 247 4.24 6.45 0.17
N PRO A 248 4.39 7.01 -1.02
CA PRO A 248 5.48 7.93 -1.36
C PRO A 248 5.55 9.15 -0.45
N LEU A 249 6.72 9.82 -0.44
CA LEU A 249 6.78 11.22 -0.06
C LEU A 249 6.40 12.07 -1.27
N GLU A 250 5.51 13.02 -1.09
CA GLU A 250 5.07 13.98 -2.11
C GLU A 250 5.22 15.41 -1.62
N VAL A 251 5.72 16.28 -2.49
CA VAL A 251 5.84 17.74 -2.24
C VAL A 251 4.73 18.48 -2.97
N ALA A 252 4.05 19.36 -2.27
CA ALA A 252 2.93 20.21 -2.75
C ALA A 252 1.64 19.44 -3.09
N LYS A 253 1.53 18.18 -2.75
CA LYS A 253 0.32 17.36 -2.86
C LYS A 253 0.39 16.15 -1.92
N ASP A 254 -0.75 15.46 -1.78
CA ASP A 254 -0.90 14.14 -1.15
C ASP A 254 -1.97 13.39 -1.95
N SER A 255 -1.57 12.53 -2.86
CA SER A 255 -2.45 11.93 -3.87
C SER A 255 -2.68 10.43 -3.72
N ASN A 256 -1.83 9.75 -2.98
CA ASN A 256 -1.99 8.34 -2.64
C ASN A 256 -2.65 8.21 -1.25
N GLY A 257 -2.47 7.22 -0.48
CA GLY A 257 -3.13 7.16 0.83
C GLY A 257 -2.95 8.46 1.64
N ILE A 258 -4.04 9.20 1.84
CA ILE A 258 -4.01 10.53 2.50
C ILE A 258 -3.64 10.42 3.97
N VAL A 259 -2.70 11.27 4.41
CA VAL A 259 -2.27 11.31 5.81
C VAL A 259 -3.21 12.17 6.66
N GLY A 260 -3.56 13.35 6.19
CA GLY A 260 -4.29 14.37 6.96
C GLY A 260 -5.79 14.38 6.73
N PRO A 261 -6.53 15.25 7.44
CA PRO A 261 -7.97 15.41 7.29
C PRO A 261 -8.31 16.36 6.13
N TYR A 262 -7.88 16.02 4.93
CA TYR A 262 -8.12 16.73 3.69
C TYR A 262 -8.46 15.74 2.57
N PRO A 263 -9.12 16.17 1.47
CA PRO A 263 -9.48 15.28 0.37
C PRO A 263 -8.24 14.76 -0.36
N SER A 264 -8.35 13.58 -0.99
CA SER A 264 -7.30 13.05 -1.86
C SER A 264 -6.93 14.05 -2.96
N GLY A 265 -5.64 14.16 -3.25
CA GLY A 265 -5.13 15.13 -4.21
C GLY A 265 -5.19 16.58 -3.75
N TYR A 266 -5.25 16.85 -2.44
CA TYR A 266 -5.22 18.19 -1.87
C TYR A 266 -3.92 18.91 -2.24
N LYS A 267 -4.01 19.71 -3.31
CA LYS A 267 -2.87 20.41 -3.89
C LYS A 267 -2.65 21.78 -3.24
N ALA A 268 -1.40 22.20 -3.25
CA ALA A 268 -1.01 23.56 -2.91
C ALA A 268 -1.60 24.57 -3.90
N ASN A 269 -2.05 25.70 -3.39
CA ASN A 269 -2.47 26.85 -4.22
C ASN A 269 -1.33 27.84 -4.50
N GLY A 270 -0.12 27.54 -4.01
CA GLY A 270 1.12 28.31 -4.23
C GLY A 270 2.29 27.37 -4.48
N GLN A 271 3.50 27.93 -4.51
CA GLN A 271 4.72 27.19 -4.79
C GLN A 271 5.48 26.84 -3.50
N VAL A 272 5.93 25.58 -3.40
CA VAL A 272 7.02 25.18 -2.51
C VAL A 272 8.33 25.44 -3.27
N LYS A 273 9.01 26.56 -2.94
CA LYS A 273 10.22 26.99 -3.67
C LYS A 273 11.39 26.06 -3.40
N SER A 274 11.57 25.68 -2.15
CA SER A 274 12.54 24.70 -1.70
C SER A 274 12.01 23.93 -0.49
N LEU A 275 12.40 22.68 -0.36
CA LEU A 275 12.13 21.84 0.80
C LEU A 275 13.38 21.06 1.16
N LYS A 276 13.82 21.17 2.40
CA LYS A 276 14.92 20.36 2.94
C LYS A 276 14.39 19.50 4.08
N ILE A 277 14.74 18.21 4.07
CA ILE A 277 14.49 17.28 5.18
C ILE A 277 15.82 16.78 5.68
N GLU A 278 16.06 16.89 6.98
CA GLU A 278 17.27 16.44 7.65
C GLU A 278 16.91 15.47 8.76
N LEU A 279 17.39 14.23 8.65
CA LEU A 279 17.18 13.20 9.66
C LEU A 279 18.26 13.28 10.75
N GLU A 280 17.84 13.07 11.99
CA GLU A 280 18.81 12.87 13.08
C GLU A 280 19.61 11.60 12.84
N VAL A 281 20.94 11.69 13.02
CA VAL A 281 21.83 10.53 12.90
C VAL A 281 21.61 9.64 14.11
N GLN A 282 21.29 8.37 13.86
CA GLN A 282 21.26 7.38 14.93
C GLN A 282 22.71 7.13 15.40
N LYS A 283 22.96 7.45 16.66
CA LYS A 283 24.20 7.05 17.35
C LYS A 283 24.15 5.59 17.70
#